data_6e0005d7945c7d1ab34db23a3dd34fb6
#
_entry.id   6e0005d7945c7d1ab34db23a3dd34fb6
#
_cell.length_a   1.000
_cell.length_b   1.000
_cell.length_c   1.000
_cell.angle_alpha   90.00
_cell.angle_beta   90.00
_cell.angle_gamma   90.00
#
_symmetry.space_group_name_H-M   'P 1'
#
loop_
_entity.id
_entity.type
_entity.pdbx_description
1 polymer ?
#
loop_
_entity_poly.entity_id
_entity_poly.type
_entity_poly.pdbx_seq_one_letter_code
_entity_poly.pdbx_strand_id
1 'polypeptide(L)'
;MRAFVTGSTGLLGNNLVRLLRQQDHQVSALVRSREKAARLFAGLNVQLVVGDMQDVAAFGPALAGHDLLFHTAAYFREYYRPGDHWPTLEAINVHGTSALLAEAERQGVKKVIYTSSNGVIGARASGEPSDESDLPDPTRSDNLYFMSKVLAEQAVYAFLAQCKLPVVLILPGWMFGPGDAAPTSSGQLVLDFLNRRLPGIVAGAGDPVDVRDVAQAMINAVERGRSGERYIVAGGEVVSFGQLAGLLEQVSGVPAPRLRIPYAAALAYAWVSEIYSRRTGKPVLATVSGVRTLRHPRLASSEKARRELGATFRPLIETLRDEVAWFRANQPERLKRPASARQPASGA
;
A
#
# COMPACT_ATOMS: atom_id res chain seq x y z
N MET A 1 10.29 -18.90 -13.11
CA MET A 1 10.37 -19.14 -11.66
C MET A 1 8.97 -19.37 -11.10
N ARG A 2 8.85 -20.09 -10.00
CA ARG A 2 7.60 -20.29 -9.27
C ARG A 2 7.54 -19.29 -8.11
N ALA A 3 6.57 -18.38 -8.13
CA ALA A 3 6.41 -17.33 -7.14
C ALA A 3 5.15 -17.54 -6.29
N PHE A 4 5.29 -17.47 -4.98
CA PHE A 4 4.18 -17.42 -4.04
C PHE A 4 3.96 -15.97 -3.60
N VAL A 5 2.73 -15.45 -3.70
CA VAL A 5 2.40 -14.06 -3.38
C VAL A 5 1.36 -14.01 -2.28
N THR A 6 1.71 -13.48 -1.11
CA THR A 6 0.74 -13.13 -0.07
C THR A 6 0.19 -11.72 -0.31
N GLY A 7 -1.01 -11.41 0.21
CA GLY A 7 -1.62 -10.10 -0.03
C GLY A 7 -1.99 -9.85 -1.50
N SER A 8 -2.07 -10.90 -2.29
CA SER A 8 -2.24 -10.92 -3.75
C SER A 8 -3.46 -10.16 -4.27
N THR A 9 -4.50 -9.97 -3.47
CA THR A 9 -5.72 -9.24 -3.83
C THR A 9 -5.71 -7.76 -3.41
N GLY A 10 -4.65 -7.29 -2.75
CA GLY A 10 -4.42 -5.88 -2.43
C GLY A 10 -3.87 -5.11 -3.64
N LEU A 11 -3.77 -3.78 -3.53
CA LEU A 11 -3.29 -2.91 -4.61
C LEU A 11 -1.93 -3.37 -5.15
N LEU A 12 -0.91 -3.51 -4.28
CA LEU A 12 0.42 -3.96 -4.68
C LEU A 12 0.43 -5.41 -5.17
N GLY A 13 -0.15 -6.33 -4.37
CA GLY A 13 -0.14 -7.75 -4.71
C GLY A 13 -0.84 -8.07 -6.03
N ASN A 14 -1.96 -7.40 -6.34
CA ASN A 14 -2.67 -7.56 -7.61
C ASN A 14 -1.81 -7.12 -8.81
N ASN A 15 -1.16 -5.96 -8.71
CA ASN A 15 -0.26 -5.48 -9.76
C ASN A 15 0.98 -6.40 -9.92
N LEU A 16 1.54 -6.86 -8.81
CA LEU A 16 2.67 -7.79 -8.82
C LEU A 16 2.29 -9.14 -9.46
N VAL A 17 1.15 -9.72 -9.11
CA VAL A 17 0.66 -10.98 -9.73
C VAL A 17 0.51 -10.83 -11.24
N ARG A 18 -0.08 -9.72 -11.71
CA ARG A 18 -0.24 -9.44 -13.15
C ARG A 18 1.10 -9.31 -13.85
N LEU A 19 2.03 -8.55 -13.25
CA LEU A 19 3.35 -8.32 -13.83
C LEU A 19 4.19 -9.61 -13.88
N LEU A 20 4.16 -10.43 -12.83
CA LEU A 20 4.79 -11.75 -12.81
C LEU A 20 4.22 -12.66 -13.92
N ARG A 21 2.90 -12.64 -14.13
CA ARG A 21 2.27 -13.41 -15.20
C ARG A 21 2.62 -12.90 -16.59
N GLN A 22 2.76 -11.58 -16.78
CA GLN A 22 3.22 -10.99 -18.04
C GLN A 22 4.67 -11.36 -18.38
N GLN A 23 5.47 -11.67 -17.35
CA GLN A 23 6.85 -12.15 -17.48
C GLN A 23 6.97 -13.69 -17.43
N ASP A 24 5.87 -14.41 -17.70
CA ASP A 24 5.80 -15.87 -17.78
C ASP A 24 6.21 -16.63 -16.51
N HIS A 25 6.13 -15.99 -15.34
CA HIS A 25 6.32 -16.68 -14.07
C HIS A 25 5.08 -17.49 -13.68
N GLN A 26 5.28 -18.65 -13.06
CA GLN A 26 4.19 -19.40 -12.41
C GLN A 26 3.88 -18.71 -11.07
N VAL A 27 2.59 -18.43 -10.82
CA VAL A 27 2.19 -17.67 -9.64
C VAL A 27 1.14 -18.44 -8.84
N SER A 28 1.42 -18.63 -7.56
CA SER A 28 0.45 -19.02 -6.53
C SER A 28 0.09 -17.80 -5.68
N ALA A 29 -1.19 -17.47 -5.62
CA ALA A 29 -1.72 -16.31 -4.92
C ALA A 29 -2.43 -16.74 -3.63
N LEU A 30 -1.93 -16.32 -2.47
CA LEU A 30 -2.64 -16.50 -1.19
C LEU A 30 -3.83 -15.56 -1.13
N VAL A 31 -5.01 -16.11 -0.89
CA VAL A 31 -6.29 -15.38 -0.88
C VAL A 31 -7.18 -15.83 0.26
N ARG A 32 -7.95 -14.91 0.85
CA ARG A 32 -8.94 -15.24 1.88
C ARG A 32 -10.27 -15.72 1.30
N SER A 33 -10.60 -15.33 0.07
CA SER A 33 -11.81 -15.72 -0.64
C SER A 33 -11.47 -16.14 -2.06
N ARG A 34 -11.64 -17.43 -2.37
CA ARG A 34 -11.42 -17.99 -3.72
C ARG A 34 -12.32 -17.32 -4.75
N GLU A 35 -13.58 -17.08 -4.41
CA GLU A 35 -14.57 -16.48 -5.31
C GLU A 35 -14.18 -15.08 -5.75
N LYS A 36 -13.83 -14.21 -4.78
CA LYS A 36 -13.39 -12.81 -5.06
C LYS A 36 -12.11 -12.81 -5.88
N ALA A 37 -11.16 -13.67 -5.55
CA ALA A 37 -9.89 -13.77 -6.26
C ALA A 37 -10.07 -14.31 -7.69
N ALA A 38 -10.94 -15.28 -7.90
CA ALA A 38 -11.23 -15.82 -9.23
C ALA A 38 -11.79 -14.74 -10.18
N ARG A 39 -12.63 -13.83 -9.66
CA ARG A 39 -13.10 -12.67 -10.44
C ARG A 39 -11.98 -11.67 -10.73
N LEU A 40 -11.13 -11.38 -9.73
CA LEU A 40 -10.01 -10.42 -9.87
C LEU A 40 -8.95 -10.91 -10.86
N PHE A 41 -8.67 -12.21 -10.86
CA PHE A 41 -7.66 -12.84 -11.72
C PHE A 41 -8.27 -13.58 -12.92
N ALA A 42 -9.53 -13.26 -13.29
CA ALA A 42 -10.15 -13.83 -14.47
C ALA A 42 -9.29 -13.67 -15.71
N GLY A 43 -9.09 -14.73 -16.48
CA GLY A 43 -8.21 -14.75 -17.65
C GLY A 43 -6.71 -14.85 -17.37
N LEU A 44 -6.29 -14.86 -16.09
CA LEU A 44 -4.90 -15.08 -15.70
C LEU A 44 -4.71 -16.51 -15.20
N ASN A 45 -3.65 -17.17 -15.66
CA ASN A 45 -3.28 -18.51 -15.15
C ASN A 45 -2.57 -18.36 -13.79
N VAL A 46 -3.35 -18.26 -12.70
CA VAL A 46 -2.87 -18.07 -11.32
C VAL A 46 -3.47 -19.19 -10.45
N GLN A 47 -2.61 -19.89 -9.73
CA GLN A 47 -3.04 -20.88 -8.75
C GLN A 47 -3.53 -20.14 -7.48
N LEU A 48 -4.76 -20.42 -7.05
CA LEU A 48 -5.32 -19.83 -5.84
C LEU A 48 -5.12 -20.75 -4.64
N VAL A 49 -4.40 -20.27 -3.62
CA VAL A 49 -4.23 -20.92 -2.32
C VAL A 49 -5.09 -20.15 -1.30
N VAL A 50 -6.00 -20.85 -0.63
CA VAL A 50 -6.86 -20.23 0.40
C VAL A 50 -6.15 -20.28 1.75
N GLY A 51 -6.06 -19.14 2.44
CA GLY A 51 -5.46 -19.05 3.76
C GLY A 51 -5.49 -17.62 4.32
N ASP A 52 -5.14 -17.48 5.57
CA ASP A 52 -5.04 -16.20 6.29
C ASP A 52 -3.70 -16.09 7.00
N MET A 53 -3.15 -14.88 7.05
CA MET A 53 -1.88 -14.60 7.74
C MET A 53 -1.94 -14.81 9.25
N GLN A 54 -3.12 -14.93 9.83
CA GLN A 54 -3.30 -15.31 11.24
C GLN A 54 -3.08 -16.81 11.49
N ASP A 55 -3.14 -17.64 10.44
CA ASP A 55 -2.89 -19.08 10.52
C ASP A 55 -1.99 -19.53 9.37
N VAL A 56 -0.71 -19.20 9.50
CA VAL A 56 0.31 -19.56 8.50
C VAL A 56 0.47 -21.08 8.40
N ALA A 57 0.29 -21.81 9.49
CA ALA A 57 0.44 -23.26 9.49
C ALA A 57 -0.56 -23.97 8.55
N ALA A 58 -1.75 -23.44 8.40
CA ALA A 58 -2.79 -24.01 7.55
C ALA A 58 -2.44 -23.96 6.05
N PHE A 59 -1.77 -22.92 5.58
CA PHE A 59 -1.41 -22.77 4.16
C PHE A 59 0.09 -22.95 3.87
N GLY A 60 0.92 -22.92 4.89
CA GLY A 60 2.38 -22.97 4.78
C GLY A 60 2.91 -24.12 3.92
N PRO A 61 2.38 -25.37 4.01
CA PRO A 61 2.80 -26.46 3.14
C PRO A 61 2.66 -26.15 1.64
N ALA A 62 1.78 -25.21 1.25
CA ALA A 62 1.63 -24.80 -0.14
C ALA A 62 2.82 -23.98 -0.67
N LEU A 63 3.75 -23.54 0.18
CA LEU A 63 5.02 -22.92 -0.23
C LEU A 63 6.00 -23.92 -0.86
N ALA A 64 5.81 -25.23 -0.62
CA ALA A 64 6.69 -26.26 -1.17
C ALA A 64 6.81 -26.16 -2.70
N GLY A 65 8.05 -26.23 -3.19
CA GLY A 65 8.37 -26.16 -4.61
C GLY A 65 8.29 -24.76 -5.23
N HIS A 66 8.10 -23.68 -4.44
CA HIS A 66 8.23 -22.32 -4.91
C HIS A 66 9.67 -21.82 -4.75
N ASP A 67 10.14 -21.09 -5.77
CA ASP A 67 11.47 -20.47 -5.74
C ASP A 67 11.45 -19.18 -4.90
N LEU A 68 10.36 -18.43 -4.97
CA LEU A 68 10.24 -17.07 -4.45
C LEU A 68 8.99 -16.88 -3.60
N LEU A 69 9.15 -16.13 -2.51
CA LEU A 69 8.04 -15.61 -1.74
C LEU A 69 8.01 -14.07 -1.84
N PHE A 70 6.93 -13.53 -2.38
CA PHE A 70 6.63 -12.11 -2.30
C PHE A 70 5.62 -11.88 -1.17
N HIS A 71 6.09 -11.27 -0.08
CA HIS A 71 5.25 -11.00 1.07
C HIS A 71 4.74 -9.57 1.04
N THR A 72 3.52 -9.38 0.49
CA THR A 72 2.83 -8.08 0.42
C THR A 72 1.62 -7.99 1.35
N ALA A 73 1.29 -9.06 2.07
CA ALA A 73 0.19 -9.05 3.01
C ALA A 73 0.50 -8.15 4.22
N ALA A 74 -0.46 -7.34 4.59
CA ALA A 74 -0.45 -6.56 5.81
C ALA A 74 -1.88 -6.23 6.25
N TYR A 75 -2.09 -6.12 7.56
CA TYR A 75 -3.27 -5.46 8.10
C TYR A 75 -3.03 -3.95 8.01
N PHE A 76 -3.71 -3.29 7.09
CA PHE A 76 -3.48 -1.87 6.77
C PHE A 76 -4.79 -1.11 6.60
N ARG A 77 -5.63 -1.53 5.66
CA ARG A 77 -6.84 -0.81 5.28
C ARG A 77 -7.85 -0.72 6.41
N GLU A 78 -8.00 -1.77 7.14
CA GLU A 78 -8.91 -1.89 8.26
C GLU A 78 -8.49 -1.01 9.46
N TYR A 79 -7.22 -0.68 9.57
CA TYR A 79 -6.65 0.20 10.59
C TYR A 79 -7.28 1.62 10.59
N TYR A 80 -7.71 2.10 9.43
CA TYR A 80 -8.37 3.41 9.31
C TYR A 80 -9.85 3.40 9.71
N ARG A 81 -10.36 2.27 10.21
CA ARG A 81 -11.68 2.15 10.81
C ARG A 81 -11.61 2.29 12.33
N PRO A 82 -12.74 2.62 13.01
CA PRO A 82 -12.76 2.65 14.47
C PRO A 82 -12.49 1.26 15.07
N GLY A 83 -11.77 1.20 16.18
CA GLY A 83 -11.54 -0.02 16.92
C GLY A 83 -10.16 -0.08 17.58
N ASP A 84 -9.95 -1.10 18.41
CA ASP A 84 -8.62 -1.48 18.86
C ASP A 84 -7.99 -2.39 17.79
N HIS A 85 -7.02 -1.86 17.08
CA HIS A 85 -6.39 -2.55 15.96
C HIS A 85 -5.04 -3.18 16.32
N TRP A 86 -4.49 -2.85 17.52
CA TRP A 86 -3.15 -3.31 17.86
C TRP A 86 -3.02 -4.84 17.89
N PRO A 87 -3.93 -5.60 18.53
CA PRO A 87 -3.80 -7.06 18.55
C PRO A 87 -3.76 -7.68 17.15
N THR A 88 -4.56 -7.13 16.21
CA THR A 88 -4.58 -7.65 14.83
C THR A 88 -3.37 -7.18 14.02
N LEU A 89 -2.90 -5.95 14.22
CA LEU A 89 -1.67 -5.45 13.62
C LEU A 89 -0.47 -6.31 14.04
N GLU A 90 -0.34 -6.58 15.32
CA GLU A 90 0.74 -7.40 15.87
C GLU A 90 0.66 -8.86 15.37
N ALA A 91 -0.53 -9.46 15.44
CA ALA A 91 -0.76 -10.84 15.01
C ALA A 91 -0.44 -11.06 13.52
N ILE A 92 -0.90 -10.15 12.64
CA ILE A 92 -0.73 -10.30 11.19
C ILE A 92 0.63 -9.76 10.73
N ASN A 93 0.99 -8.54 11.12
CA ASN A 93 2.15 -7.87 10.55
C ASN A 93 3.46 -8.33 11.19
N VAL A 94 3.45 -8.71 12.47
CA VAL A 94 4.66 -9.14 13.19
C VAL A 94 4.73 -10.66 13.27
N HIS A 95 3.82 -11.27 14.01
CA HIS A 95 3.85 -12.73 14.25
C HIS A 95 3.60 -13.52 12.96
N GLY A 96 2.64 -13.07 12.13
CA GLY A 96 2.38 -13.68 10.83
C GLY A 96 3.57 -13.60 9.88
N THR A 97 4.32 -12.48 9.89
CA THR A 97 5.56 -12.35 9.11
C THR A 97 6.63 -13.31 9.61
N SER A 98 6.85 -13.39 10.93
CA SER A 98 7.83 -14.31 11.52
C SER A 98 7.51 -15.78 11.20
N ALA A 99 6.26 -16.18 11.38
CA ALA A 99 5.79 -17.53 11.06
C ALA A 99 5.94 -17.85 9.57
N LEU A 100 5.63 -16.89 8.68
CA LEU A 100 5.75 -17.07 7.24
C LEU A 100 7.22 -17.24 6.81
N LEU A 101 8.14 -16.48 7.39
CA LEU A 101 9.58 -16.63 7.09
C LEU A 101 10.12 -17.99 7.54
N ALA A 102 9.78 -18.43 8.74
CA ALA A 102 10.16 -19.75 9.25
C ALA A 102 9.59 -20.88 8.37
N GLU A 103 8.36 -20.73 7.93
CA GLU A 103 7.72 -21.70 7.04
C GLU A 103 8.36 -21.69 5.65
N ALA A 104 8.69 -20.52 5.09
CA ALA A 104 9.36 -20.38 3.81
C ALA A 104 10.75 -21.09 3.83
N GLU A 105 11.52 -20.92 4.90
CA GLU A 105 12.79 -21.65 5.10
C GLU A 105 12.55 -23.16 5.15
N ARG A 106 11.59 -23.62 5.94
CA ARG A 106 11.25 -25.04 6.09
C ARG A 106 10.83 -25.68 4.77
N GLN A 107 10.15 -24.94 3.90
CA GLN A 107 9.67 -25.40 2.59
C GLN A 107 10.71 -25.25 1.47
N GLY A 108 11.89 -24.72 1.75
CA GLY A 108 12.99 -24.59 0.80
C GLY A 108 12.81 -23.47 -0.22
N VAL A 109 12.06 -22.41 0.12
CA VAL A 109 12.01 -21.17 -0.67
C VAL A 109 13.43 -20.59 -0.78
N LYS A 110 13.80 -20.09 -1.96
CA LYS A 110 15.19 -19.64 -2.22
C LYS A 110 15.41 -18.17 -1.87
N LYS A 111 14.38 -17.34 -1.92
CA LYS A 111 14.45 -15.89 -1.61
C LYS A 111 13.09 -15.32 -1.26
N VAL A 112 13.08 -14.37 -0.32
CA VAL A 112 11.89 -13.63 0.09
C VAL A 112 12.06 -12.15 -0.28
N ILE A 113 11.03 -11.56 -0.87
CA ILE A 113 10.91 -10.11 -1.07
C ILE A 113 9.79 -9.62 -0.14
N TYR A 114 10.17 -8.95 0.93
CA TYR A 114 9.27 -8.47 1.97
C TYR A 114 8.89 -7.01 1.74
N THR A 115 7.61 -6.69 1.84
CA THR A 115 7.10 -5.31 1.73
C THR A 115 6.99 -4.69 3.12
N SER A 116 7.88 -3.75 3.42
CA SER A 116 7.78 -2.86 4.57
C SER A 116 7.03 -1.57 4.23
N SER A 117 7.52 -0.43 4.65
CA SER A 117 6.98 0.91 4.36
C SER A 117 8.07 1.96 4.54
N ASN A 118 8.09 3.01 3.75
CA ASN A 118 8.93 4.18 4.04
C ASN A 118 8.56 4.87 5.36
N GLY A 119 7.37 4.55 5.90
CA GLY A 119 6.92 4.98 7.22
C GLY A 119 7.82 4.55 8.38
N VAL A 120 8.70 3.56 8.17
CA VAL A 120 9.68 3.08 9.17
C VAL A 120 11.01 3.83 9.10
N ILE A 121 11.18 4.78 8.18
CA ILE A 121 12.40 5.59 8.06
C ILE A 121 12.30 6.80 9.01
N GLY A 122 13.37 7.10 9.73
CA GLY A 122 13.49 8.30 10.55
C GLY A 122 13.53 9.57 9.70
N ALA A 123 13.00 10.69 10.21
CA ALA A 123 13.14 11.97 9.56
C ALA A 123 14.43 12.65 10.01
N ARG A 124 15.21 13.20 9.07
CA ARG A 124 16.42 13.99 9.37
C ARG A 124 16.06 15.37 9.90
N ALA A 125 16.72 15.79 10.96
CA ALA A 125 16.52 17.12 11.53
C ALA A 125 16.98 18.24 10.58
N SER A 126 17.90 17.94 9.65
CA SER A 126 18.36 18.86 8.62
C SER A 126 17.31 19.21 7.57
N GLY A 127 16.23 18.43 7.46
CA GLY A 127 15.23 18.53 6.37
C GLY A 127 15.69 17.91 5.04
N GLU A 128 16.87 17.32 4.99
CA GLU A 128 17.33 16.56 3.83
C GLU A 128 16.55 15.26 3.66
N PRO A 129 16.49 14.70 2.43
CA PRO A 129 15.88 13.40 2.23
C PRO A 129 16.54 12.31 3.08
N SER A 130 15.72 11.56 3.81
CA SER A 130 16.17 10.38 4.57
C SER A 130 16.47 9.22 3.63
N ASP A 131 17.38 8.36 4.04
CA ASP A 131 17.71 7.13 3.31
C ASP A 131 17.54 5.88 4.18
N GLU A 132 17.96 4.73 3.66
CA GLU A 132 17.80 3.45 4.31
C GLU A 132 18.60 3.29 5.62
N SER A 133 19.57 4.16 5.89
CA SER A 133 20.35 4.15 7.14
C SER A 133 19.65 4.88 8.29
N ASP A 134 18.65 5.72 7.99
CA ASP A 134 17.90 6.46 9.01
C ASP A 134 16.92 5.54 9.74
N LEU A 135 17.25 5.18 10.96
CA LEU A 135 16.41 4.31 11.79
C LEU A 135 15.18 5.06 12.30
N PRO A 136 14.06 4.34 12.52
CA PRO A 136 12.86 4.95 13.07
C PRO A 136 13.10 5.48 14.48
N ASP A 137 12.51 6.62 14.77
CA ASP A 137 12.40 7.12 16.15
C ASP A 137 11.17 6.47 16.79
N PRO A 138 11.32 5.52 17.73
CA PRO A 138 10.21 4.82 18.34
C PRO A 138 9.32 5.75 19.18
N THR A 139 9.83 6.92 19.61
CA THR A 139 9.07 7.89 20.40
C THR A 139 8.10 8.72 19.54
N ARG A 140 8.26 8.73 18.22
CA ARG A 140 7.47 9.54 17.28
C ARG A 140 6.37 8.75 16.56
N SER A 141 6.16 7.48 16.90
CA SER A 141 5.18 6.65 16.21
C SER A 141 3.81 6.66 16.89
N ASP A 142 3.07 7.76 16.75
CA ASP A 142 1.62 7.79 17.08
C ASP A 142 0.80 6.90 16.12
N ASN A 143 1.43 6.32 15.11
CA ASN A 143 0.79 5.50 14.09
C ASN A 143 1.09 4.01 14.34
N LEU A 144 0.10 3.30 14.87
CA LEU A 144 0.23 1.88 15.20
C LEU A 144 0.60 1.00 14.01
N TYR A 145 0.17 1.37 12.80
CA TYR A 145 0.57 0.64 11.59
C TYR A 145 2.08 0.76 11.34
N PHE A 146 2.63 1.97 11.41
CA PHE A 146 4.09 2.14 11.24
C PHE A 146 4.86 1.45 12.37
N MET A 147 4.37 1.51 13.60
CA MET A 147 4.96 0.75 14.71
C MET A 147 4.96 -0.75 14.42
N SER A 148 3.87 -1.32 13.92
CA SER A 148 3.82 -2.74 13.55
C SER A 148 4.80 -3.09 12.44
N LYS A 149 5.06 -2.16 11.50
CA LYS A 149 6.07 -2.36 10.43
C LYS A 149 7.50 -2.30 10.97
N VAL A 150 7.79 -1.43 11.95
CA VAL A 150 9.10 -1.39 12.63
C VAL A 150 9.36 -2.72 13.35
N LEU A 151 8.38 -3.20 14.12
CA LEU A 151 8.51 -4.50 14.81
C LEU A 151 8.62 -5.67 13.83
N ALA A 152 7.92 -5.62 12.71
CA ALA A 152 8.03 -6.64 11.67
C ALA A 152 9.44 -6.64 11.02
N GLU A 153 10.05 -5.47 10.77
CA GLU A 153 11.45 -5.42 10.31
C GLU A 153 12.41 -5.98 11.35
N GLN A 154 12.21 -5.68 12.65
CA GLN A 154 13.02 -6.27 13.72
C GLN A 154 12.89 -7.81 13.71
N ALA A 155 11.68 -8.34 13.51
CA ALA A 155 11.47 -9.78 13.38
C ALA A 155 12.16 -10.37 12.14
N VAL A 156 12.18 -9.65 11.00
CA VAL A 156 12.95 -10.05 9.81
C VAL A 156 14.45 -10.11 10.12
N TYR A 157 15.01 -9.11 10.80
CA TYR A 157 16.41 -9.11 11.16
C TYR A 157 16.77 -10.19 12.20
N ALA A 158 15.89 -10.45 13.16
CA ALA A 158 16.05 -11.55 14.11
C ALA A 158 16.06 -12.92 13.38
N PHE A 159 15.21 -13.09 12.37
CA PHE A 159 15.19 -14.27 11.52
C PHE A 159 16.52 -14.40 10.73
N LEU A 160 16.98 -13.34 10.08
CA LEU A 160 18.22 -13.33 9.29
C LEU A 160 19.47 -13.63 10.12
N ALA A 161 19.47 -13.32 11.43
CA ALA A 161 20.56 -13.65 12.32
C ALA A 161 20.70 -15.16 12.59
N GLN A 162 19.66 -15.94 12.34
CA GLN A 162 19.59 -17.38 12.66
C GLN A 162 19.41 -18.26 11.43
N CYS A 163 18.90 -17.73 10.32
CA CYS A 163 18.50 -18.46 9.13
C CYS A 163 19.24 -17.98 7.88
N LYS A 164 19.42 -18.88 6.92
CA LYS A 164 20.15 -18.60 5.67
C LYS A 164 19.26 -18.11 4.53
N LEU A 165 17.93 -18.22 4.65
CA LEU A 165 16.99 -17.78 3.62
C LEU A 165 17.16 -16.26 3.38
N PRO A 166 17.54 -15.83 2.17
CA PRO A 166 17.74 -14.41 1.88
C PRO A 166 16.40 -13.66 1.91
N VAL A 167 16.35 -12.54 2.62
CA VAL A 167 15.19 -11.62 2.66
C VAL A 167 15.63 -10.24 2.23
N VAL A 168 14.95 -9.67 1.22
CA VAL A 168 15.16 -8.29 0.76
C VAL A 168 13.94 -7.45 1.18
N LEU A 169 14.18 -6.26 1.74
CA LEU A 169 13.13 -5.39 2.25
C LEU A 169 12.87 -4.25 1.26
N ILE A 170 11.64 -4.16 0.77
CA ILE A 170 11.17 -3.05 -0.08
C ILE A 170 10.31 -2.12 0.78
N LEU A 171 10.61 -0.83 0.76
CA LEU A 171 9.97 0.22 1.54
C LEU A 171 9.21 1.18 0.61
N PRO A 172 7.97 0.86 0.24
CA PRO A 172 7.21 1.71 -0.67
C PRO A 172 6.87 3.07 -0.04
N GLY A 173 6.81 4.10 -0.88
CA GLY A 173 6.15 5.37 -0.59
C GLY A 173 4.63 5.25 -0.58
N TRP A 174 3.93 6.36 -0.75
CA TRP A 174 2.47 6.41 -0.79
C TRP A 174 1.97 5.94 -2.16
N MET A 175 1.55 4.68 -2.25
CA MET A 175 1.21 4.02 -3.51
C MET A 175 -0.12 4.48 -4.09
N PHE A 176 -0.09 4.85 -5.36
CA PHE A 176 -1.24 5.11 -6.24
C PHE A 176 -1.19 4.20 -7.46
N GLY A 177 -2.31 4.06 -8.18
CA GLY A 177 -2.34 3.39 -9.46
C GLY A 177 -3.51 2.45 -9.67
N PRO A 178 -3.62 1.85 -10.86
CA PRO A 178 -4.75 1.01 -11.24
C PRO A 178 -4.77 -0.30 -10.44
N GLY A 179 -5.95 -0.92 -10.35
CA GLY A 179 -6.08 -2.23 -9.72
C GLY A 179 -6.47 -2.21 -8.24
N ASP A 180 -6.84 -1.04 -7.68
CA ASP A 180 -7.27 -0.92 -6.28
C ASP A 180 -8.72 -1.38 -6.09
N ALA A 181 -8.95 -2.68 -6.29
CA ALA A 181 -10.27 -3.31 -6.26
C ALA A 181 -10.99 -3.16 -4.91
N ALA A 182 -10.23 -3.07 -3.84
CA ALA A 182 -10.73 -2.76 -2.51
C ALA A 182 -9.97 -1.53 -1.99
N PRO A 183 -10.51 -0.31 -2.23
CA PRO A 183 -9.75 0.91 -2.14
C PRO A 183 -8.91 1.04 -0.88
N THR A 184 -7.63 1.31 -1.08
CA THR A 184 -6.69 1.73 -0.04
C THR A 184 -7.00 3.17 0.38
N SER A 185 -6.25 3.73 1.32
CA SER A 185 -6.43 5.15 1.70
C SER A 185 -6.18 6.11 0.53
N SER A 186 -5.22 5.79 -0.36
CA SER A 186 -4.97 6.57 -1.57
C SER A 186 -6.10 6.44 -2.59
N GLY A 187 -6.51 5.21 -2.90
CA GLY A 187 -7.63 4.98 -3.80
C GLY A 187 -8.96 5.56 -3.28
N GLN A 188 -9.19 5.52 -1.95
CA GLN A 188 -10.35 6.17 -1.36
C GLN A 188 -10.28 7.70 -1.50
N LEU A 189 -9.10 8.30 -1.34
CA LEU A 189 -8.90 9.74 -1.57
C LEU A 189 -9.25 10.12 -3.02
N VAL A 190 -8.80 9.34 -4.01
CA VAL A 190 -9.14 9.55 -5.43
C VAL A 190 -10.64 9.42 -5.65
N LEU A 191 -11.29 8.39 -5.10
CA LEU A 191 -12.75 8.22 -5.19
C LEU A 191 -13.52 9.38 -4.52
N ASP A 192 -13.06 9.87 -3.37
CA ASP A 192 -13.70 10.99 -2.69
C ASP A 192 -13.52 12.30 -3.46
N PHE A 193 -12.37 12.48 -4.12
CA PHE A 193 -12.17 13.59 -5.06
C PHE A 193 -13.14 13.51 -6.25
N LEU A 194 -13.18 12.37 -6.94
CA LEU A 194 -14.05 12.15 -8.10
C LEU A 194 -15.54 12.35 -7.77
N ASN A 195 -15.92 11.98 -6.55
CA ASN A 195 -17.28 12.15 -6.04
C ASN A 195 -17.56 13.53 -5.43
N ARG A 196 -16.59 14.45 -5.45
CA ARG A 196 -16.71 15.79 -4.84
C ARG A 196 -17.07 15.73 -3.35
N ARG A 197 -16.49 14.76 -2.62
CA ARG A 197 -16.73 14.59 -1.18
C ARG A 197 -15.69 15.30 -0.32
N LEU A 198 -14.57 15.72 -0.91
CA LEU A 198 -13.51 16.44 -0.18
C LEU A 198 -13.98 17.86 0.10
N PRO A 199 -14.12 18.28 1.38
CA PRO A 199 -14.62 19.61 1.73
C PRO A 199 -13.61 20.72 1.45
N GLY A 200 -12.33 20.37 1.36
CA GLY A 200 -11.23 21.30 1.13
C GLY A 200 -9.89 20.58 1.10
N ILE A 201 -8.83 21.35 0.94
CA ILE A 201 -7.44 20.88 0.90
C ILE A 201 -6.78 21.20 2.24
N VAL A 202 -6.31 20.16 2.93
CA VAL A 202 -5.53 20.26 4.16
C VAL A 202 -4.06 20.51 3.78
N ALA A 203 -3.35 21.32 4.57
CA ALA A 203 -1.91 21.47 4.43
C ALA A 203 -1.22 20.15 4.78
N GLY A 204 -0.35 19.69 3.89
CA GLY A 204 0.39 18.45 4.03
C GLY A 204 0.93 18.00 2.67
N ALA A 205 1.79 17.00 2.70
CA ALA A 205 2.41 16.43 1.52
C ALA A 205 2.73 14.94 1.75
N GLY A 206 3.06 14.24 0.69
CA GLY A 206 3.51 12.85 0.71
C GLY A 206 4.47 12.57 -0.44
N ASP A 207 5.01 11.39 -0.48
CA ASP A 207 5.90 10.88 -1.52
C ASP A 207 5.19 9.80 -2.35
N PRO A 208 4.31 10.21 -3.29
CA PRO A 208 3.53 9.29 -4.09
C PRO A 208 4.43 8.46 -5.01
N VAL A 209 4.04 7.20 -5.21
CA VAL A 209 4.71 6.28 -6.12
C VAL A 209 3.68 5.44 -6.87
N ASP A 210 3.98 5.13 -8.13
CA ASP A 210 3.16 4.17 -8.89
C ASP A 210 3.35 2.76 -8.35
N VAL A 211 2.27 2.10 -8.06
CA VAL A 211 2.27 0.72 -7.55
C VAL A 211 2.93 -0.27 -8.51
N ARG A 212 2.89 0.00 -9.82
CA ARG A 212 3.53 -0.84 -10.85
C ARG A 212 5.05 -0.69 -10.81
N ASP A 213 5.55 0.49 -10.45
CA ASP A 213 6.98 0.73 -10.29
C ASP A 213 7.50 0.04 -9.03
N VAL A 214 6.70 0.03 -7.96
CA VAL A 214 7.00 -0.77 -6.75
C VAL A 214 7.01 -2.25 -7.09
N ALA A 215 6.01 -2.76 -7.82
CA ALA A 215 5.95 -4.15 -8.24
C ALA A 215 7.15 -4.54 -9.11
N GLN A 216 7.57 -3.67 -10.04
CA GLN A 216 8.76 -3.91 -10.87
C GLN A 216 10.05 -3.90 -10.03
N ALA A 217 10.18 -2.97 -9.08
CA ALA A 217 11.33 -2.95 -8.17
C ALA A 217 11.42 -4.22 -7.30
N MET A 218 10.28 -4.76 -6.86
CA MET A 218 10.23 -6.05 -6.17
C MET A 218 10.71 -7.21 -7.04
N ILE A 219 10.34 -7.24 -8.32
CA ILE A 219 10.82 -8.26 -9.26
C ILE A 219 12.33 -8.09 -9.50
N ASN A 220 12.80 -6.87 -9.72
CA ASN A 220 14.21 -6.59 -9.90
C ASN A 220 15.05 -7.00 -8.66
N ALA A 221 14.47 -6.88 -7.46
CA ALA A 221 15.11 -7.26 -6.21
C ALA A 221 15.35 -8.78 -6.10
N VAL A 222 14.70 -9.62 -6.91
CA VAL A 222 14.96 -11.05 -6.95
C VAL A 222 16.41 -11.32 -7.36
N GLU A 223 16.89 -10.65 -8.38
CA GLU A 223 18.26 -10.85 -8.91
C GLU A 223 19.26 -9.89 -8.27
N ARG A 224 18.88 -8.63 -8.08
CA ARG A 224 19.80 -7.54 -7.72
C ARG A 224 19.79 -7.19 -6.23
N GLY A 225 18.71 -7.49 -5.51
CA GLY A 225 18.57 -7.15 -4.09
C GLY A 225 19.46 -8.02 -3.21
N ARG A 226 20.16 -7.41 -2.26
CA ARG A 226 21.01 -8.08 -1.29
C ARG A 226 20.20 -8.46 -0.05
N SER A 227 20.48 -9.64 0.52
CA SER A 227 19.85 -10.10 1.75
C SER A 227 20.10 -9.14 2.91
N GLY A 228 19.06 -8.85 3.69
CA GLY A 228 19.11 -7.92 4.82
C GLY A 228 19.07 -6.44 4.42
N GLU A 229 19.16 -6.12 3.14
CA GLU A 229 19.16 -4.72 2.69
C GLU A 229 17.75 -4.19 2.52
N ARG A 230 17.60 -2.91 2.87
CA ARG A 230 16.40 -2.10 2.70
C ARG A 230 16.53 -1.30 1.42
N TYR A 231 15.43 -1.14 0.69
CA TYR A 231 15.35 -0.33 -0.52
C TYR A 231 14.10 0.53 -0.50
N ILE A 232 14.27 1.84 -0.39
CA ILE A 232 13.17 2.81 -0.49
C ILE A 232 12.72 2.91 -1.94
N VAL A 233 11.44 2.68 -2.17
CA VAL A 233 10.81 2.79 -3.49
C VAL A 233 9.67 3.81 -3.37
N ALA A 234 10.06 5.08 -3.43
CA ALA A 234 9.18 6.25 -3.41
C ALA A 234 9.39 7.04 -4.72
N GLY A 235 8.42 7.83 -5.16
CA GLY A 235 8.47 8.50 -6.46
C GLY A 235 9.59 9.53 -6.63
N GLY A 236 10.27 9.90 -5.54
CA GLY A 236 11.39 10.84 -5.54
C GLY A 236 10.96 12.30 -5.50
N GLU A 237 9.66 12.59 -5.49
CA GLU A 237 9.10 13.94 -5.37
C GLU A 237 8.07 13.98 -4.25
N VAL A 238 8.20 14.97 -3.38
CA VAL A 238 7.16 15.26 -2.39
C VAL A 238 6.09 16.13 -3.03
N VAL A 239 4.86 15.63 -3.01
CA VAL A 239 3.71 16.29 -3.62
C VAL A 239 2.76 16.75 -2.53
N SER A 240 2.45 18.04 -2.49
CA SER A 240 1.44 18.59 -1.59
C SER A 240 0.03 18.13 -2.00
N PHE A 241 -0.90 18.09 -1.03
CA PHE A 241 -2.30 17.77 -1.35
C PHE A 241 -2.92 18.76 -2.35
N GLY A 242 -2.45 20.01 -2.37
CA GLY A 242 -2.87 21.00 -3.37
C GLY A 242 -2.41 20.64 -4.78
N GLN A 243 -1.16 20.22 -4.93
CA GLN A 243 -0.63 19.74 -6.21
C GLN A 243 -1.33 18.44 -6.65
N LEU A 244 -1.52 17.49 -5.73
CA LEU A 244 -2.25 16.26 -6.00
C LEU A 244 -3.68 16.55 -6.50
N ALA A 245 -4.39 17.47 -5.83
CA ALA A 245 -5.74 17.87 -6.25
C ALA A 245 -5.75 18.53 -7.63
N GLY A 246 -4.76 19.37 -7.95
CA GLY A 246 -4.60 19.97 -9.28
C GLY A 246 -4.33 18.92 -10.37
N LEU A 247 -3.48 17.93 -10.10
CA LEU A 247 -3.24 16.82 -11.01
C LEU A 247 -4.50 15.96 -11.22
N LEU A 248 -5.24 15.68 -10.14
CA LEU A 248 -6.52 14.97 -10.24
C LEU A 248 -7.58 15.76 -11.05
N GLU A 249 -7.64 17.09 -10.88
CA GLU A 249 -8.49 17.96 -11.71
C GLU A 249 -8.12 17.83 -13.19
N GLN A 250 -6.82 17.92 -13.50
CA GLN A 250 -6.31 17.83 -14.87
C GLN A 250 -6.65 16.49 -15.55
N VAL A 251 -6.52 15.36 -14.84
CA VAL A 251 -6.75 14.03 -15.43
C VAL A 251 -8.21 13.60 -15.41
N SER A 252 -9.02 14.15 -14.48
CA SER A 252 -10.40 13.71 -14.29
C SER A 252 -11.46 14.66 -14.85
N GLY A 253 -11.12 15.96 -15.00
CA GLY A 253 -12.05 17.04 -15.29
C GLY A 253 -12.96 17.43 -14.12
N VAL A 254 -12.75 16.83 -12.92
CA VAL A 254 -13.49 17.18 -11.70
C VAL A 254 -12.78 18.36 -11.02
N PRO A 255 -13.46 19.49 -10.75
CA PRO A 255 -12.82 20.65 -10.14
C PRO A 255 -12.24 20.36 -8.76
N ALA A 256 -11.00 20.81 -8.50
CA ALA A 256 -10.37 20.71 -7.19
C ALA A 256 -11.11 21.57 -6.14
N PRO A 257 -11.15 21.13 -4.87
CA PRO A 257 -11.69 21.95 -3.79
C PRO A 257 -10.89 23.24 -3.65
N ARG A 258 -11.60 24.37 -3.53
CA ARG A 258 -10.98 25.70 -3.38
C ARG A 258 -10.68 26.07 -1.94
N LEU A 259 -11.43 25.48 -0.99
CA LEU A 259 -11.28 25.76 0.44
C LEU A 259 -9.92 25.20 0.94
N ARG A 260 -9.15 26.05 1.58
CA ARG A 260 -7.94 25.65 2.31
C ARG A 260 -8.31 25.44 3.77
N ILE A 261 -8.10 24.22 4.27
CA ILE A 261 -8.44 23.85 5.65
C ILE A 261 -7.17 23.99 6.52
N PRO A 262 -7.16 24.92 7.51
CA PRO A 262 -6.05 25.02 8.46
C PRO A 262 -5.86 23.72 9.23
N TYR A 263 -4.60 23.38 9.55
CA TYR A 263 -4.25 22.14 10.26
C TYR A 263 -5.05 21.95 11.56
N ALA A 264 -5.19 23.01 12.37
CA ALA A 264 -5.94 22.94 13.61
C ALA A 264 -7.42 22.60 13.39
N ALA A 265 -8.05 23.13 12.34
CA ALA A 265 -9.43 22.80 11.97
C ALA A 265 -9.56 21.35 11.48
N ALA A 266 -8.59 20.87 10.67
CA ALA A 266 -8.55 19.48 10.25
C ALA A 266 -8.39 18.52 11.44
N LEU A 267 -7.55 18.86 12.42
CA LEU A 267 -7.33 18.08 13.62
C LEU A 267 -8.59 18.02 14.51
N ALA A 268 -9.23 19.18 14.72
CA ALA A 268 -10.48 19.24 15.46
C ALA A 268 -11.60 18.43 14.80
N TYR A 269 -11.72 18.54 13.47
CA TYR A 269 -12.67 17.74 12.70
C TYR A 269 -12.37 16.23 12.83
N ALA A 270 -11.12 15.83 12.73
CA ALA A 270 -10.71 14.42 12.87
C ALA A 270 -11.07 13.88 14.27
N TRP A 271 -10.82 14.67 15.32
CA TRP A 271 -11.15 14.30 16.69
C TRP A 271 -12.66 14.08 16.88
N VAL A 272 -13.49 15.03 16.42
CA VAL A 272 -14.96 14.90 16.46
C VAL A 272 -15.43 13.70 15.64
N SER A 273 -14.84 13.52 14.45
CA SER A 273 -15.16 12.41 13.56
C SER A 273 -14.86 11.05 14.19
N GLU A 274 -13.74 10.90 14.90
CA GLU A 274 -13.43 9.66 15.62
C GLU A 274 -14.42 9.37 16.75
N ILE A 275 -14.84 10.39 17.52
CA ILE A 275 -15.87 10.22 18.55
C ILE A 275 -17.18 9.76 17.91
N TYR A 276 -17.59 10.39 16.81
CA TYR A 276 -18.79 10.00 16.06
C TYR A 276 -18.69 8.56 15.55
N SER A 277 -17.54 8.21 14.98
CA SER A 277 -17.27 6.88 14.45
C SER A 277 -17.31 5.80 15.54
N ARG A 278 -16.69 6.06 16.70
CA ARG A 278 -16.74 5.13 17.85
C ARG A 278 -18.16 4.86 18.34
N ARG A 279 -19.05 5.86 18.25
CA ARG A 279 -20.46 5.71 18.68
C ARG A 279 -21.37 5.07 17.64
N THR A 280 -21.07 5.27 16.36
CA THR A 280 -21.97 4.87 15.26
C THR A 280 -21.46 3.68 14.42
N GLY A 281 -20.19 3.30 14.59
CA GLY A 281 -19.52 2.29 13.74
C GLY A 281 -19.30 2.72 12.28
N LYS A 282 -19.61 4.00 11.92
CA LYS A 282 -19.48 4.48 10.54
C LYS A 282 -18.04 4.92 10.23
N PRO A 283 -17.52 4.63 9.03
CA PRO A 283 -16.20 5.09 8.62
C PRO A 283 -16.14 6.62 8.57
N VAL A 284 -14.97 7.18 8.85
CA VAL A 284 -14.73 8.63 8.84
C VAL A 284 -13.80 9.03 7.70
N LEU A 285 -13.93 10.28 7.27
CA LEU A 285 -13.11 10.87 6.21
C LEU A 285 -11.67 11.13 6.67
N ALA A 286 -11.48 11.47 7.96
CA ALA A 286 -10.18 11.78 8.53
C ALA A 286 -10.07 11.22 9.96
N THR A 287 -8.89 10.69 10.29
CA THR A 287 -8.52 10.27 11.65
C THR A 287 -7.45 11.21 12.20
N VAL A 288 -7.36 11.32 13.52
CA VAL A 288 -6.34 12.14 14.20
C VAL A 288 -4.94 11.70 13.80
N SER A 289 -4.67 10.38 13.78
CA SER A 289 -3.41 9.81 13.33
C SER A 289 -3.11 10.16 11.86
N GLY A 290 -4.11 10.06 10.97
CA GLY A 290 -3.99 10.45 9.57
C GLY A 290 -3.62 11.93 9.40
N VAL A 291 -4.34 12.84 10.07
CA VAL A 291 -4.04 14.29 10.01
C VAL A 291 -2.66 14.63 10.57
N ARG A 292 -2.24 13.99 11.68
CA ARG A 292 -0.89 14.20 12.25
C ARG A 292 0.21 13.76 11.29
N THR A 293 0.03 12.65 10.58
CA THR A 293 0.98 12.15 9.58
C THR A 293 1.23 13.17 8.45
N LEU A 294 0.20 13.97 8.09
CA LEU A 294 0.32 14.99 7.03
C LEU A 294 1.24 16.17 7.39
N ARG A 295 1.44 16.45 8.69
CA ARG A 295 2.24 17.60 9.15
C ARG A 295 3.73 17.44 8.90
N HIS A 296 4.20 16.19 8.86
CA HIS A 296 5.62 15.89 8.72
C HIS A 296 5.81 14.99 7.49
N PRO A 297 5.77 15.58 6.26
CA PRO A 297 6.04 14.83 5.06
C PRO A 297 7.44 14.24 5.17
N ARG A 298 7.55 12.95 4.94
CA ARG A 298 8.84 12.27 4.93
C ARG A 298 9.42 12.40 3.53
N LEU A 299 10.52 13.15 3.44
CA LEU A 299 11.37 13.14 2.26
C LEU A 299 12.19 11.86 2.31
N ALA A 300 11.97 10.96 1.37
CA ALA A 300 12.72 9.71 1.29
C ALA A 300 13.45 9.59 -0.04
N SER A 301 14.73 9.24 0.00
CA SER A 301 15.56 9.07 -1.18
C SER A 301 15.48 7.65 -1.73
N SER A 302 15.14 7.50 -3.01
CA SER A 302 15.15 6.22 -3.72
C SER A 302 16.42 5.97 -4.53
N GLU A 303 17.48 6.71 -4.27
CA GLU A 303 18.73 6.63 -5.05
C GLU A 303 19.39 5.24 -4.97
N LYS A 304 19.29 4.58 -3.81
CA LYS A 304 19.79 3.21 -3.65
C LYS A 304 18.99 2.22 -4.51
N ALA A 305 17.66 2.33 -4.53
CA ALA A 305 16.82 1.49 -5.37
C ALA A 305 17.08 1.76 -6.88
N ARG A 306 17.28 3.03 -7.27
CA ARG A 306 17.68 3.36 -8.66
C ARG A 306 18.99 2.71 -9.04
N ARG A 307 20.02 2.89 -8.22
CA ARG A 307 21.39 2.41 -8.50
C ARG A 307 21.47 0.88 -8.45
N GLU A 308 20.89 0.26 -7.45
CA GLU A 308 21.11 -1.17 -7.18
C GLU A 308 20.03 -2.06 -7.79
N LEU A 309 18.77 -1.64 -7.76
CA LEU A 309 17.66 -2.41 -8.34
C LEU A 309 17.32 -1.98 -9.77
N GLY A 310 17.84 -0.83 -10.25
CA GLY A 310 17.42 -0.25 -11.51
C GLY A 310 15.98 0.24 -11.48
N ALA A 311 15.51 0.71 -10.32
CA ALA A 311 14.16 1.23 -10.17
C ALA A 311 13.96 2.48 -11.02
N THR A 312 12.83 2.54 -11.73
CA THR A 312 12.37 3.69 -12.49
C THR A 312 11.01 4.13 -11.98
N PHE A 313 10.70 5.41 -12.15
CA PHE A 313 9.47 5.97 -11.60
C PHE A 313 8.71 6.74 -12.68
N ARG A 314 7.43 6.43 -12.82
CA ARG A 314 6.50 7.13 -13.72
C ARG A 314 6.17 8.51 -13.18
N PRO A 315 5.93 9.49 -14.06
CA PRO A 315 5.31 10.75 -13.65
C PRO A 315 3.97 10.51 -12.95
N LEU A 316 3.75 11.18 -11.81
CA LEU A 316 2.53 10.98 -11.01
C LEU A 316 1.24 11.24 -11.82
N ILE A 317 1.27 12.16 -12.77
CA ILE A 317 0.12 12.46 -13.63
C ILE A 317 -0.33 11.25 -14.46
N GLU A 318 0.61 10.40 -14.92
CA GLU A 318 0.30 9.17 -15.65
C GLU A 318 -0.35 8.15 -14.70
N THR A 319 0.22 8.00 -13.52
CA THR A 319 -0.31 7.13 -12.46
C THR A 319 -1.76 7.47 -12.13
N LEU A 320 -2.04 8.77 -11.89
CA LEU A 320 -3.38 9.23 -11.55
C LEU A 320 -4.36 9.11 -12.72
N ARG A 321 -3.89 9.34 -13.96
CA ARG A 321 -4.70 9.14 -15.17
C ARG A 321 -5.15 7.68 -15.28
N ASP A 322 -4.24 6.75 -15.10
CA ASP A 322 -4.51 5.33 -15.20
C ASP A 322 -5.40 4.84 -14.05
N GLU A 323 -5.20 5.36 -12.84
CA GLU A 323 -6.01 5.03 -11.68
C GLU A 323 -7.46 5.53 -11.85
N VAL A 324 -7.64 6.79 -12.29
CA VAL A 324 -8.96 7.37 -12.57
C VAL A 324 -9.67 6.58 -13.69
N ALA A 325 -8.95 6.24 -14.76
CA ALA A 325 -9.48 5.43 -15.85
C ALA A 325 -9.90 4.03 -15.35
N TRP A 326 -9.08 3.43 -14.51
CA TRP A 326 -9.37 2.12 -13.92
C TRP A 326 -10.63 2.14 -13.04
N PHE A 327 -10.79 3.13 -12.15
CA PHE A 327 -12.01 3.27 -11.34
C PHE A 327 -13.25 3.47 -12.19
N ARG A 328 -13.16 4.28 -13.24
CA ARG A 328 -14.29 4.51 -14.18
C ARG A 328 -14.70 3.23 -14.91
N ALA A 329 -13.75 2.42 -15.31
CA ALA A 329 -14.02 1.18 -16.05
C ALA A 329 -14.46 0.01 -15.16
N ASN A 330 -13.88 -0.13 -13.95
CA ASN A 330 -14.04 -1.33 -13.14
C ASN A 330 -14.90 -1.14 -11.88
N GLN A 331 -15.16 0.10 -11.46
CA GLN A 331 -15.98 0.42 -10.27
C GLN A 331 -16.92 1.61 -10.50
N PRO A 332 -17.67 1.64 -11.64
CA PRO A 332 -18.56 2.78 -11.95
C PRO A 332 -19.64 2.99 -10.87
N GLU A 333 -20.03 1.93 -10.17
CA GLU A 333 -21.00 1.98 -9.08
C GLU A 333 -20.52 2.78 -7.86
N ARG A 334 -19.21 2.98 -7.71
CA ARG A 334 -18.62 3.83 -6.66
C ARG A 334 -18.56 5.30 -7.04
N LEU A 335 -18.82 5.62 -8.30
CA LEU A 335 -18.80 6.99 -8.82
C LEU A 335 -20.21 7.55 -8.90
N LYS A 336 -20.39 8.81 -8.50
CA LYS A 336 -21.65 9.51 -8.73
C LYS A 336 -21.88 9.64 -10.23
N ARG A 337 -23.10 9.29 -10.69
CA ARG A 337 -23.49 9.53 -12.08
C ARG A 337 -23.36 11.03 -12.40
N PRO A 338 -22.76 11.41 -13.54
CA PRO A 338 -22.73 12.80 -13.96
C PRO A 338 -24.16 13.34 -14.07
N ALA A 339 -24.40 14.58 -13.64
CA ALA A 339 -25.72 15.21 -13.63
C ALA A 339 -26.37 15.30 -15.02
N SER A 340 -25.59 15.17 -16.09
CA SER A 340 -26.05 15.19 -17.49
C SER A 340 -26.76 13.91 -17.98
N ALA A 341 -26.80 12.83 -17.16
CA ALA A 341 -27.47 11.58 -17.53
C ALA A 341 -28.89 11.43 -16.98
N ARG A 342 -29.49 12.50 -16.47
CA ARG A 342 -30.93 12.52 -16.25
C ARG A 342 -31.62 12.70 -17.62
N GLN A 343 -32.04 11.60 -18.21
CA GLN A 343 -33.01 11.67 -19.30
C GLN A 343 -34.22 12.51 -18.82
N PRO A 344 -34.72 13.47 -19.64
CA PRO A 344 -35.99 14.10 -19.32
C PRO A 344 -37.04 12.98 -19.28
N ALA A 345 -37.81 12.98 -18.19
CA ALA A 345 -38.97 12.10 -18.11
C ALA A 345 -39.80 12.33 -19.38
N SER A 346 -39.96 11.28 -20.19
CA SER A 346 -40.90 11.27 -21.30
C SER A 346 -42.28 11.47 -20.69
N GLY A 347 -42.77 12.72 -20.78
CA GLY A 347 -44.14 13.04 -20.50
C GLY A 347 -45.00 12.43 -21.60
N ALA A 348 -45.92 11.61 -21.21
CA ALA A 348 -47.09 11.27 -21.95
C ALA A 348 -48.26 12.01 -21.34
#